data_f7c184842bc17543ecddffad0b3f4848
#
_entry.id   f7c184842bc17543ecddffad0b3f4848
#
_cell.length_a   1.000
_cell.length_b   1.000
_cell.length_c   1.000
_cell.angle_alpha   90.00
_cell.angle_beta   90.00
_cell.angle_gamma   90.00
#
_symmetry.space_group_name_H-M   'P 1'
#
loop_
_entity.id
_entity.type
_entity.pdbx_description
1 polymer ?
#
loop_
_entity_poly.entity_id
_entity_poly.type
_entity_poly.pdbx_seq_one_letter_code
_entity_poly.pdbx_strand_id
1 'polypeptide(L)'
;VFIEPRYITKNIAWKDKKKVLVSKASPGGDEYPHSIISTPLYADVNTVCTETYLIVDFVNNKIEGQNLISYMTTRFFRFMMSLIKNTQNISKGVFAFVPIQDYSKSWTDEELYAKYGLTKEEIAFIESMIRPMK
;
A
#
# COMPACT_ATOMS: atom_id res chain seq x y z
N VAL A 1 2.84 8.16 20.91
CA VAL A 1 1.64 8.22 21.74
C VAL A 1 1.27 6.82 22.18
N PHE A 2 0.97 6.67 23.46
CA PHE A 2 0.60 5.38 24.02
C PHE A 2 -0.85 5.42 24.51
N ILE A 3 -1.53 4.27 24.35
CA ILE A 3 -2.89 4.08 24.86
C ILE A 3 -2.94 2.76 25.64
N GLU A 4 -3.64 2.75 26.77
CA GLU A 4 -3.84 1.51 27.50
C GLU A 4 -4.80 0.60 26.73
N PRO A 5 -4.52 -0.72 26.66
CA PRO A 5 -5.34 -1.67 25.90
C PRO A 5 -6.82 -1.62 26.24
N ARG A 6 -7.19 -1.31 27.49
CA ARG A 6 -8.59 -1.24 27.92
C ARG A 6 -9.44 -0.20 27.17
N TYR A 7 -8.79 0.80 26.54
CA TYR A 7 -9.47 1.84 25.77
C TYR A 7 -9.66 1.47 24.30
N ILE A 8 -9.14 0.32 23.87
CA ILE A 8 -9.28 -0.14 22.49
C ILE A 8 -10.64 -0.86 22.38
N THR A 9 -11.57 -0.27 21.64
CA THR A 9 -12.94 -0.76 21.57
C THR A 9 -13.22 -1.70 20.41
N LYS A 10 -12.36 -1.68 19.36
CA LYS A 10 -12.53 -2.52 18.17
C LYS A 10 -11.23 -3.21 17.81
N ASN A 11 -11.35 -4.47 17.38
CA ASN A 11 -10.23 -5.23 16.78
C ASN A 11 -8.97 -5.26 17.67
N ILE A 12 -9.15 -5.37 18.97
CA ILE A 12 -8.04 -5.33 19.94
C ILE A 12 -6.97 -6.41 19.64
N ALA A 13 -7.38 -7.56 19.11
CA ALA A 13 -6.43 -8.62 18.76
C ALA A 13 -5.44 -8.23 17.68
N TRP A 14 -5.74 -7.20 16.88
CA TRP A 14 -4.85 -6.73 15.83
C TRP A 14 -3.61 -6.05 16.37
N LYS A 15 -3.63 -5.57 17.62
CA LYS A 15 -2.43 -4.98 18.24
C LYS A 15 -1.29 -5.98 18.39
N ASP A 16 -1.62 -7.28 18.48
CA ASP A 16 -0.64 -8.36 18.68
C ASP A 16 -0.11 -8.91 17.35
N LYS A 17 -0.50 -8.32 16.23
CA LYS A 17 -0.10 -8.76 14.89
C LYS A 17 0.80 -7.72 14.23
N LYS A 18 1.80 -8.21 13.53
CA LYS A 18 2.63 -7.39 12.64
C LYS A 18 1.83 -7.05 11.39
N LYS A 19 1.89 -5.82 10.95
CA LYS A 19 0.99 -5.33 9.91
C LYS A 19 1.63 -4.21 9.09
N VAL A 20 1.06 -4.01 7.91
CA VAL A 20 1.40 -2.88 7.04
C VAL A 20 0.19 -1.95 6.99
N LEU A 21 0.44 -0.68 7.19
CA LEU A 21 -0.56 0.38 7.25
C LEU A 21 -0.38 1.37 6.11
N VAL A 22 -1.48 1.97 5.68
CA VAL A 22 -1.46 3.10 4.76
C VAL A 22 -2.52 4.10 5.18
N SER A 23 -2.25 5.38 5.01
CA SER A 23 -3.26 6.41 5.26
C SER A 23 -4.43 6.27 4.28
N LYS A 24 -5.66 6.41 4.77
CA LYS A 24 -6.86 6.42 3.91
C LYS A 24 -6.88 7.65 3.01
N ALA A 25 -6.33 8.76 3.46
CA ALA A 25 -6.22 9.97 2.65
C ALA A 25 -5.02 9.87 1.72
N SER A 26 -5.23 10.08 0.43
CA SER A 26 -4.11 10.16 -0.50
C SER A 26 -3.55 11.58 -0.54
N PRO A 27 -2.24 11.72 -0.76
CA PRO A 27 -1.63 13.04 -0.88
C PRO A 27 -1.96 13.69 -2.23
N GLY A 28 -1.99 15.01 -2.23
CA GLY A 28 -1.82 15.78 -3.45
C GLY A 28 -3.02 16.00 -4.36
N GLY A 29 -4.22 15.57 -4.01
CA GLY A 29 -5.42 15.87 -4.80
C GLY A 29 -5.26 15.60 -6.30
N ASP A 30 -5.39 16.64 -7.11
CA ASP A 30 -5.31 16.55 -8.58
C ASP A 30 -3.90 16.74 -9.13
N GLU A 31 -2.89 16.71 -8.28
CA GLU A 31 -1.50 16.90 -8.68
C GLU A 31 -1.05 15.79 -9.66
N TYR A 32 -0.42 16.21 -10.75
CA TYR A 32 0.04 15.33 -11.82
C TYR A 32 1.56 15.45 -12.00
N PRO A 33 2.33 14.36 -12.14
CA PRO A 33 1.93 12.95 -12.01
C PRO A 33 1.46 12.57 -10.59
N HIS A 34 0.62 11.56 -10.50
CA HIS A 34 -0.06 11.21 -9.25
C HIS A 34 0.79 10.38 -8.29
N SER A 35 0.59 10.59 -7.00
CA SER A 35 1.15 9.71 -5.94
C SER A 35 0.24 8.54 -5.62
N ILE A 36 -1.05 8.73 -5.67
CA ILE A 36 -2.14 7.78 -5.41
C ILE A 36 -2.28 7.44 -3.94
N ILE A 37 -1.21 7.01 -3.27
CA ILE A 37 -1.20 6.66 -1.85
C ILE A 37 -0.09 7.42 -1.13
N SER A 38 -0.25 7.55 0.18
CA SER A 38 0.85 7.96 1.06
C SER A 38 1.82 6.79 1.25
N THR A 39 3.02 7.07 1.71
CA THR A 39 4.03 6.04 1.96
C THR A 39 3.50 5.03 2.98
N PRO A 40 3.46 3.73 2.65
CA PRO A 40 3.04 2.70 3.59
C PRO A 40 4.02 2.57 4.76
N LEU A 41 3.49 2.09 5.89
CA LEU A 41 4.26 1.94 7.12
C LEU A 41 4.18 0.49 7.62
N TYR A 42 5.31 -0.03 8.10
CA TYR A 42 5.32 -1.27 8.87
C TYR A 42 5.03 -0.94 10.35
N ALA A 43 4.14 -1.71 10.95
CA ALA A 43 3.82 -1.61 12.36
C ALA A 43 3.99 -2.97 13.04
N ASP A 44 4.84 -3.00 14.07
CA ASP A 44 5.11 -4.21 14.83
C ASP A 44 3.96 -4.54 15.81
N VAL A 45 4.12 -5.60 16.57
CA VAL A 45 3.20 -5.95 17.67
C VAL A 45 3.09 -4.79 18.67
N ASN A 46 2.02 -4.78 19.44
CA ASN A 46 1.74 -3.72 20.43
C ASN A 46 1.55 -2.33 19.80
N THR A 47 1.09 -2.28 18.57
CA THR A 47 0.73 -1.03 17.88
C THR A 47 -0.71 -1.05 17.44
N VAL A 48 -1.35 0.11 17.51
CA VAL A 48 -2.72 0.32 17.02
C VAL A 48 -2.73 1.54 16.12
N CYS A 49 -3.75 1.65 15.30
CA CYS A 49 -3.97 2.83 14.46
C CYS A 49 -5.40 3.34 14.62
N THR A 50 -5.59 4.60 14.29
CA THR A 50 -6.92 5.21 14.23
C THR A 50 -7.62 4.84 12.93
N GLU A 51 -8.89 5.25 12.80
CA GLU A 51 -9.67 5.03 11.57
C GLU A 51 -9.14 5.79 10.34
N THR A 52 -8.19 6.71 10.54
CA THR A 52 -7.51 7.40 9.43
C THR A 52 -6.52 6.53 8.68
N TYR A 53 -6.19 5.37 9.22
CA TYR A 53 -5.31 4.37 8.60
C TYR A 53 -6.08 3.11 8.22
N LEU A 54 -5.60 2.46 7.18
CA LEU A 54 -6.08 1.17 6.73
C LEU A 54 -4.97 0.13 6.93
N ILE A 55 -5.34 -1.02 7.51
CA ILE A 55 -4.45 -2.18 7.54
C ILE A 55 -4.52 -2.84 6.17
N VAL A 56 -3.39 -2.88 5.47
CA VAL A 56 -3.31 -3.50 4.14
C VAL A 56 -3.30 -5.01 4.29
N ASP A 57 -2.40 -5.51 5.13
CA ASP A 57 -2.29 -6.94 5.41
C ASP A 57 -1.53 -7.17 6.72
N PHE A 58 -1.71 -8.36 7.28
CA PHE A 58 -0.90 -8.86 8.38
C PHE A 58 0.26 -9.67 7.81
N VAL A 59 1.44 -9.51 8.40
CA VAL A 59 2.66 -10.16 7.92
C VAL A 59 3.31 -10.94 9.06
N ASN A 60 4.15 -11.92 8.71
CA ASN A 60 4.78 -12.80 9.70
C ASN A 60 6.02 -12.16 10.35
N ASN A 61 6.71 -11.29 9.62
CA ASN A 61 7.92 -10.65 10.10
C ASN A 61 8.13 -9.31 9.38
N LYS A 62 9.13 -8.56 9.86
CA LYS A 62 9.43 -7.23 9.31
C LYS A 62 9.90 -7.29 7.86
N ILE A 63 10.65 -8.32 7.48
CA ILE A 63 11.16 -8.47 6.11
C ILE A 63 9.99 -8.63 5.14
N GLU A 64 9.02 -9.48 5.48
CA GLU A 64 7.82 -9.67 4.68
C GLU A 64 7.02 -8.38 4.57
N GLY A 65 6.90 -7.63 5.68
CA GLY A 65 6.25 -6.32 5.68
C GLY A 65 6.95 -5.32 4.78
N GLN A 66 8.27 -5.29 4.81
CA GLN A 66 9.07 -4.40 3.95
C GLN A 66 8.98 -4.78 2.48
N ASN A 67 8.90 -6.07 2.18
CA ASN A 67 8.70 -6.56 0.82
C ASN A 67 7.31 -6.17 0.28
N LEU A 68 6.28 -6.27 1.11
CA LEU A 68 4.96 -5.75 0.75
C LEU A 68 5.00 -4.24 0.48
N ILE A 69 5.69 -3.48 1.32
CA ILE A 69 5.86 -2.03 1.12
C ILE A 69 6.59 -1.75 -0.19
N SER A 70 7.63 -2.52 -0.52
CA SER A 70 8.34 -2.35 -1.79
C SER A 70 7.41 -2.52 -2.99
N TYR A 71 6.50 -3.48 -2.94
CA TYR A 71 5.48 -3.68 -3.96
C TYR A 71 4.51 -2.49 -4.02
N MET A 72 4.02 -2.04 -2.87
CA MET A 72 3.06 -0.93 -2.81
C MET A 72 3.63 0.40 -3.30
N THR A 73 4.94 0.60 -3.20
CA THR A 73 5.59 1.83 -3.66
C THR A 73 5.93 1.82 -5.15
N THR A 74 5.74 0.71 -5.85
CA THR A 74 5.93 0.66 -7.30
C THR A 74 4.90 1.52 -8.02
N ARG A 75 5.24 1.99 -9.21
CA ARG A 75 4.30 2.67 -10.09
C ARG A 75 3.22 1.72 -10.58
N PHE A 76 3.58 0.46 -10.84
CA PHE A 76 2.64 -0.58 -11.25
C PHE A 76 1.49 -0.73 -10.23
N PHE A 77 1.82 -0.94 -8.96
CA PHE A 77 0.83 -1.10 -7.89
C PHE A 77 -0.11 0.11 -7.83
N ARG A 78 0.47 1.31 -7.77
CA ARG A 78 -0.29 2.54 -7.62
C ARG A 78 -1.13 2.85 -8.86
N PHE A 79 -0.65 2.51 -10.03
CA PHE A 79 -1.43 2.63 -11.26
C PHE A 79 -2.65 1.71 -11.23
N MET A 80 -2.47 0.44 -10.82
CA MET A 80 -3.59 -0.50 -10.69
C MET A 80 -4.64 0.03 -9.70
N MET A 81 -4.21 0.60 -8.58
CA MET A 81 -5.13 1.22 -7.64
C MET A 81 -5.88 2.41 -8.26
N SER A 82 -5.21 3.21 -9.07
CA SER A 82 -5.81 4.42 -9.67
C SER A 82 -6.95 4.09 -10.62
N LEU A 83 -6.97 2.90 -11.21
CA LEU A 83 -8.02 2.48 -12.14
C LEU A 83 -9.39 2.35 -11.47
N ILE A 84 -9.42 2.18 -10.15
CA ILE A 84 -10.66 1.93 -9.41
C ILE A 84 -10.93 3.00 -8.38
N LYS A 85 -9.92 3.75 -8.00
CA LYS A 85 -10.04 4.78 -6.97
C LYS A 85 -10.81 5.98 -7.53
N ASN A 86 -12.03 6.17 -7.04
CA ASN A 86 -12.93 7.25 -7.49
C ASN A 86 -12.84 8.50 -6.61
N THR A 87 -12.17 8.43 -5.46
CA THR A 87 -12.07 9.53 -4.50
C THR A 87 -10.66 9.62 -3.97
N GLN A 88 -10.36 10.68 -3.20
CA GLN A 88 -9.07 10.83 -2.53
C GLN A 88 -8.91 9.85 -1.35
N ASN A 89 -9.96 9.17 -0.94
CA ASN A 89 -9.92 8.22 0.16
C ASN A 89 -9.71 6.80 -0.37
N ILE A 90 -8.84 6.06 0.30
CA ILE A 90 -8.58 4.66 0.01
C ILE A 90 -9.50 3.81 0.86
N SER A 91 -10.19 2.87 0.23
CA SER A 91 -10.98 1.87 0.92
C SER A 91 -10.42 0.47 0.65
N LYS A 92 -10.80 -0.49 1.47
CA LYS A 92 -10.35 -1.86 1.33
C LYS A 92 -10.69 -2.48 -0.03
N GLY A 93 -11.82 -2.09 -0.61
CA GLY A 93 -12.25 -2.59 -1.92
C GLY A 93 -11.32 -2.22 -3.07
N VAL A 94 -10.56 -1.14 -2.95
CA VAL A 94 -9.60 -0.72 -3.99
C VAL A 94 -8.49 -1.75 -4.16
N PHE A 95 -8.10 -2.44 -3.09
CA PHE A 95 -7.04 -3.46 -3.15
C PHE A 95 -7.47 -4.76 -3.84
N ALA A 96 -8.77 -4.98 -4.03
CA ALA A 96 -9.28 -6.21 -4.65
C ALA A 96 -8.81 -6.40 -6.10
N PHE A 97 -8.43 -5.32 -6.77
CA PHE A 97 -7.99 -5.35 -8.16
C PHE A 97 -6.47 -5.43 -8.32
N VAL A 98 -5.74 -5.31 -7.23
CA VAL A 98 -4.28 -5.36 -7.26
C VAL A 98 -3.85 -6.81 -7.07
N PRO A 99 -3.06 -7.39 -7.98
CA PRO A 99 -2.62 -8.78 -7.84
C PRO A 99 -1.78 -8.99 -6.57
N ILE A 100 -2.04 -10.09 -5.88
CA ILE A 100 -1.24 -10.49 -4.72
C ILE A 100 0.10 -11.04 -5.22
N GLN A 101 1.18 -10.67 -4.55
CA GLN A 101 2.53 -11.12 -4.88
C GLN A 101 3.09 -12.02 -3.78
N ASP A 102 4.23 -12.65 -4.07
CA ASP A 102 5.02 -13.35 -3.08
C ASP A 102 5.89 -12.33 -2.33
N TYR A 103 5.60 -12.14 -1.03
CA TYR A 103 6.30 -11.18 -0.20
C TYR A 103 7.56 -11.74 0.47
N SER A 104 8.02 -12.90 0.04
CA SER A 104 9.34 -13.41 0.44
C SER A 104 10.50 -12.66 -0.23
N LYS A 105 10.20 -11.83 -1.21
CA LYS A 105 11.17 -10.99 -1.93
C LYS A 105 10.64 -9.56 -2.08
N SER A 106 11.54 -8.62 -2.32
CA SER A 106 11.17 -7.26 -2.72
C SER A 106 10.75 -7.22 -4.20
N TRP A 107 10.03 -6.17 -4.58
CA TRP A 107 9.51 -6.01 -5.94
C TRP A 107 9.92 -4.65 -6.51
N THR A 108 10.21 -4.64 -7.81
CA THR A 108 10.49 -3.43 -8.59
C THR A 108 9.50 -3.32 -9.74
N ASP A 109 9.39 -2.12 -10.31
CA ASP A 109 8.55 -1.91 -11.49
C ASP A 109 8.98 -2.76 -12.67
N GLU A 110 10.30 -2.87 -12.90
CA GLU A 110 10.86 -3.66 -14.00
C GLU A 110 10.45 -5.13 -13.91
N GLU A 111 10.51 -5.71 -12.70
CA GLU A 111 10.09 -7.09 -12.47
C GLU A 111 8.60 -7.29 -12.75
N LEU A 112 7.77 -6.32 -12.33
CA LEU A 112 6.32 -6.40 -12.52
C LEU A 112 5.94 -6.22 -14.00
N TYR A 113 6.57 -5.27 -14.68
CA TYR A 113 6.35 -5.06 -16.11
C TYR A 113 6.67 -6.33 -16.92
N ALA A 114 7.78 -6.98 -16.60
CA ALA A 114 8.16 -8.24 -17.24
C ALA A 114 7.21 -9.37 -16.89
N LYS A 115 6.83 -9.49 -15.62
CA LYS A 115 5.92 -10.55 -15.15
C LYS A 115 4.57 -10.51 -15.85
N TYR A 116 4.03 -9.32 -16.09
CA TYR A 116 2.72 -9.15 -16.71
C TYR A 116 2.80 -8.84 -18.20
N GLY A 117 3.99 -8.87 -18.78
CA GLY A 117 4.17 -8.73 -20.23
C GLY A 117 3.72 -7.40 -20.80
N LEU A 118 3.98 -6.29 -20.08
CA LEU A 118 3.56 -4.97 -20.54
C LEU A 118 4.38 -4.51 -21.74
N THR A 119 3.71 -3.84 -22.67
CA THR A 119 4.37 -3.23 -23.83
C THR A 119 5.11 -1.96 -23.43
N LYS A 120 6.01 -1.51 -24.30
CA LYS A 120 6.74 -0.23 -24.07
C LYS A 120 5.79 0.94 -23.94
N GLU A 121 4.71 0.95 -24.73
CA GLU A 121 3.69 2.00 -24.70
C GLU A 121 2.92 1.98 -23.38
N GLU A 122 2.56 0.81 -22.88
CA GLU A 122 1.88 0.66 -21.59
C GLU A 122 2.78 1.11 -20.43
N ILE A 123 4.05 0.74 -20.46
CA ILE A 123 5.03 1.16 -19.45
C ILE A 123 5.20 2.69 -19.47
N ALA A 124 5.37 3.26 -20.65
CA ALA A 124 5.50 4.70 -20.79
C ALA A 124 4.26 5.44 -20.26
N PHE A 125 3.07 4.90 -20.51
CA PHE A 125 1.83 5.46 -19.99
C PHE A 125 1.80 5.44 -18.46
N ILE A 126 2.09 4.30 -17.85
CA ILE A 126 2.13 4.17 -16.38
C ILE A 126 3.13 5.17 -15.78
N GLU A 127 4.31 5.25 -16.34
CA GLU A 127 5.36 6.13 -15.82
C GLU A 127 5.06 7.60 -16.01
N SER A 128 4.24 7.94 -17.02
CA SER A 128 3.76 9.30 -17.19
C SER A 128 2.68 9.70 -16.18
N MET A 129 1.87 8.74 -15.75
CA MET A 129 0.74 8.99 -14.87
C MET A 129 1.10 8.97 -13.37
N ILE A 130 2.09 8.17 -13.00
CA ILE A 130 2.43 7.89 -11.59
C ILE A 130 3.84 8.37 -11.29
N ARG A 131 3.99 9.23 -10.28
CA ARG A 131 5.33 9.70 -9.89
C ARG A 131 6.10 8.64 -9.14
N PRO A 132 7.45 8.69 -9.16
CA PRO A 132 8.26 7.81 -8.33
C PRO A 132 7.96 8.02 -6.85
N MET A 133 8.08 6.96 -6.07
CA MET A 133 7.96 6.99 -4.61
C MET A 133 9.18 6.30 -4.00
N LYS A 134 9.81 6.98 -3.08
CA LYS A 134 10.97 6.42 -2.37
C LYS A 134 10.57 5.81 -1.03
#